data_b7157b698a67ad166892da30b6792fc9
#
_entry.id   b7157b698a67ad166892da30b6792fc9
#
_cell.length_a   1.000
_cell.length_b   1.000
_cell.length_c   1.000
_cell.angle_alpha   90.00
_cell.angle_beta   90.00
_cell.angle_gamma   90.00
#
_symmetry.space_group_name_H-M   'P 1'
#
loop_
_entity.id
_entity.type
_entity.pdbx_description
1 polymer ?
#
loop_
_entity_poly.entity_id
_entity_poly.type
_entity_poly.pdbx_seq_one_letter_code
_entity_poly.pdbx_strand_id
1 'polypeptide(L)'
;MRYNYHMKTNVKNKYELLLLKNQLCFPMYSATNTIVNNYRPLLKDIDLTYTQYIVMMVVWEKKKLNEKDIVNALFLKSNTIAPLIKKLEKKGLITIKQDSIDRRNIIIEITKKGKELKERAVEIPIKYGEHFPLTSKEVKVLKEMLNKIVNWKISNYK
;
A
#
# COMPACT_ATOMS: atom_id res chain seq x y z
N MET A 1 -19.13 -3.13 21.53
CA MET A 1 -18.45 -2.14 22.37
C MET A 1 -17.54 -1.33 21.44
N ARG A 2 -17.93 -0.10 21.07
CA ARG A 2 -17.08 0.78 20.23
C ARG A 2 -15.88 1.19 21.06
N TYR A 3 -14.68 1.14 20.50
CA TYR A 3 -13.48 1.69 21.10
C TYR A 3 -13.73 3.21 21.29
N ASN A 4 -14.20 3.57 22.48
CA ASN A 4 -14.34 4.95 22.85
C ASN A 4 -12.93 5.48 23.07
N TYR A 5 -12.44 6.28 22.11
CA TYR A 5 -11.27 7.14 22.28
C TYR A 5 -11.53 8.22 23.36
N HIS A 6 -12.67 8.13 24.05
CA HIS A 6 -12.91 8.81 25.29
C HIS A 6 -12.10 8.08 26.37
N MET A 7 -10.83 8.45 26.49
CA MET A 7 -10.13 8.26 27.76
C MET A 7 -10.86 9.11 28.84
N LYS A 8 -12.08 8.68 29.22
CA LYS A 8 -12.68 8.99 30.50
C LYS A 8 -12.05 8.09 31.54
N THR A 9 -10.75 8.18 31.68
CA THR A 9 -10.02 7.54 32.75
C THR A 9 -9.02 8.56 33.25
N ASN A 10 -9.32 9.20 34.38
CA ASN A 10 -8.36 9.86 35.29
C ASN A 10 -7.11 10.49 34.63
N VAL A 11 -7.30 11.21 33.53
CA VAL A 11 -6.20 11.97 32.94
C VAL A 11 -5.99 13.17 33.87
N LYS A 12 -5.03 13.07 34.76
CA LYS A 12 -4.62 14.14 35.70
C LYS A 12 -4.25 15.41 34.95
N ASN A 13 -3.80 15.27 33.69
CA ASN A 13 -3.41 16.38 32.82
C ASN A 13 -3.95 16.14 31.41
N LYS A 14 -4.75 17.07 30.86
CA LYS A 14 -5.28 16.99 29.49
C LYS A 14 -4.21 16.84 28.41
N TYR A 15 -2.99 17.27 28.65
CA TYR A 15 -1.87 17.15 27.71
C TYR A 15 -1.32 15.73 27.60
N GLU A 16 -1.67 14.81 28.51
CA GLU A 16 -1.33 13.39 28.35
C GLU A 16 -1.96 12.77 27.10
N LEU A 17 -3.08 13.34 26.64
CA LEU A 17 -3.73 12.95 25.38
C LEU A 17 -2.83 13.22 24.15
N LEU A 18 -1.88 14.15 24.24
CA LEU A 18 -0.96 14.50 23.16
C LEU A 18 0.36 13.72 23.21
N LEU A 19 0.56 12.92 24.24
CA LEU A 19 1.76 12.09 24.31
C LEU A 19 1.74 11.04 23.21
N LEU A 20 2.84 10.93 22.49
CA LEU A 20 2.99 10.03 21.35
C LEU A 20 2.69 8.57 21.72
N LYS A 21 3.12 8.13 22.92
CA LYS A 21 2.85 6.79 23.45
C LYS A 21 1.37 6.46 23.60
N ASN A 22 0.50 7.48 23.68
CA ASN A 22 -0.93 7.34 23.82
C ASN A 22 -1.67 7.37 22.47
N GLN A 23 -0.95 7.55 21.35
CA GLN A 23 -1.52 7.64 20.00
C GLN A 23 -1.49 6.29 19.30
N LEU A 24 -2.65 5.72 18.99
CA LEU A 24 -2.74 4.47 18.21
C LEU A 24 -2.15 4.63 16.79
N CYS A 25 -2.31 5.80 16.18
CA CYS A 25 -1.83 6.06 14.82
C CYS A 25 -0.30 6.01 14.72
N PHE A 26 0.42 6.33 15.79
CA PHE A 26 1.88 6.37 15.77
C PHE A 26 2.52 4.99 15.56
N PRO A 27 2.21 3.93 16.32
CA PRO A 27 2.74 2.60 16.03
C PRO A 27 2.36 2.09 14.64
N MET A 28 1.20 2.42 14.11
CA MET A 28 0.82 2.07 12.73
C MET A 28 1.72 2.78 11.71
N TYR A 29 1.96 4.09 11.88
CA TYR A 29 2.87 4.86 11.04
C TYR A 29 4.30 4.31 11.11
N SER A 30 4.81 4.07 12.30
CA SER A 30 6.15 3.51 12.52
C SER A 30 6.31 2.12 11.93
N ALA A 31 5.31 1.25 12.12
CA ALA A 31 5.30 -0.09 11.53
C ALA A 31 5.32 -0.03 10.00
N THR A 32 4.51 0.86 9.39
CA THR A 32 4.52 1.05 7.92
C THR A 32 5.90 1.49 7.42
N ASN A 33 6.54 2.46 8.08
CA ASN A 33 7.88 2.91 7.69
C ASN A 33 8.92 1.79 7.84
N THR A 34 8.86 1.02 8.92
CA THR A 34 9.74 -0.13 9.15
C THR A 34 9.56 -1.19 8.06
N ILE A 35 8.33 -1.55 7.72
CA ILE A 35 8.00 -2.49 6.65
C ILE A 35 8.60 -2.00 5.32
N VAL A 36 8.31 -0.75 4.93
CA VAL A 36 8.81 -0.17 3.67
C VAL A 36 10.33 -0.17 3.60
N ASN A 37 11.00 0.17 4.72
CA ASN A 37 12.47 0.17 4.78
C ASN A 37 13.04 -1.25 4.66
N ASN A 38 12.42 -2.24 5.28
CA ASN A 38 12.88 -3.63 5.22
C ASN A 38 12.65 -4.26 3.83
N TYR A 39 11.69 -3.77 3.05
CA TYR A 39 11.52 -4.18 1.64
C TYR A 39 12.61 -3.63 0.70
N ARG A 40 13.27 -2.51 1.04
CA ARG A 40 14.26 -1.85 0.14
C ARG A 40 15.36 -2.78 -0.36
N PRO A 41 16.09 -3.51 0.50
CA PRO A 41 17.14 -4.42 0.01
C PRO A 41 16.59 -5.51 -0.91
N LEU A 42 15.42 -6.08 -0.60
CA LEU A 42 14.79 -7.12 -1.40
C LEU A 42 14.31 -6.61 -2.77
N LEU A 43 13.86 -5.36 -2.83
CA LEU A 43 13.36 -4.73 -4.06
C LEU A 43 14.48 -4.19 -4.96
N LYS A 44 15.69 -4.04 -4.44
CA LYS A 44 16.84 -3.58 -5.20
C LYS A 44 17.16 -4.51 -6.39
N ASP A 45 17.04 -5.79 -6.18
CA ASP A 45 17.35 -6.79 -7.20
C ASP A 45 16.40 -6.76 -8.40
N ILE A 46 15.18 -6.26 -8.20
CA ILE A 46 14.18 -6.08 -9.26
C ILE A 46 14.01 -4.63 -9.69
N ASP A 47 14.88 -3.73 -9.19
CA ASP A 47 14.90 -2.29 -9.49
C ASP A 47 13.52 -1.61 -9.30
N LEU A 48 12.86 -1.87 -8.17
CA LEU A 48 11.60 -1.22 -7.81
C LEU A 48 11.68 -0.57 -6.43
N THR A 49 11.01 0.58 -6.28
CA THR A 49 10.64 1.09 -4.96
C THR A 49 9.43 0.34 -4.43
N TYR A 50 9.18 0.39 -3.12
CA TYR A 50 8.01 -0.27 -2.53
C TYR A 50 6.69 0.19 -3.16
N THR A 51 6.53 1.50 -3.42
CA THR A 51 5.33 2.02 -4.06
C THR A 51 5.19 1.56 -5.52
N GLN A 52 6.28 1.43 -6.27
CA GLN A 52 6.26 0.84 -7.60
C GLN A 52 5.93 -0.66 -7.55
N TYR A 53 6.43 -1.38 -6.56
CA TYR A 53 6.16 -2.79 -6.36
C TYR A 53 4.67 -3.07 -6.10
N ILE A 54 4.03 -2.32 -5.20
CA ILE A 54 2.58 -2.50 -4.94
C ILE A 54 1.73 -2.10 -6.15
N VAL A 55 2.14 -1.10 -6.97
CA VAL A 55 1.48 -0.82 -8.26
C VAL A 55 1.63 -2.01 -9.20
N MET A 56 2.85 -2.58 -9.32
CA MET A 56 3.06 -3.78 -10.14
C MET A 56 2.26 -4.97 -9.65
N MET A 57 2.04 -5.15 -8.34
CA MET A 57 1.17 -6.22 -7.82
C MET A 57 -0.25 -6.11 -8.39
N VAL A 58 -0.83 -4.90 -8.46
CA VAL A 58 -2.15 -4.67 -9.08
C VAL A 58 -2.11 -4.96 -10.58
N VAL A 59 -1.03 -4.53 -11.26
CA VAL A 59 -0.83 -4.78 -12.71
C VAL A 59 -0.65 -6.29 -13.00
N TRP A 60 0.09 -7.02 -12.17
CA TRP A 60 0.27 -8.48 -12.33
C TRP A 60 -1.02 -9.26 -12.12
N GLU A 61 -1.89 -8.78 -11.25
CA GLU A 61 -3.20 -9.38 -11.02
C GLU A 61 -4.16 -9.15 -12.20
N LYS A 62 -4.32 -7.90 -12.62
CA LYS A 62 -5.34 -7.50 -13.61
C LYS A 62 -4.88 -7.57 -15.06
N LYS A 63 -3.57 -7.51 -15.32
CA LYS A 63 -2.90 -7.51 -16.65
C LYS A 63 -3.23 -6.30 -17.52
N LYS A 64 -4.48 -5.86 -17.55
CA LYS A 64 -5.01 -4.68 -18.26
C LYS A 64 -5.99 -3.96 -17.34
N LEU A 65 -5.79 -2.67 -17.12
CA LEU A 65 -6.58 -1.87 -16.17
C LEU A 65 -6.42 -0.38 -16.48
N ASN A 66 -7.26 0.44 -15.84
CA ASN A 66 -7.10 1.89 -15.89
C ASN A 66 -6.46 2.46 -14.62
N GLU A 67 -6.10 3.75 -14.63
CA GLU A 67 -5.48 4.41 -13.46
C GLU A 67 -6.38 4.39 -12.23
N LYS A 68 -7.71 4.53 -12.41
CA LYS A 68 -8.68 4.52 -11.30
C LYS A 68 -8.68 3.19 -10.56
N ASP A 69 -8.44 2.08 -11.28
CA ASP A 69 -8.33 0.75 -10.66
C ASP A 69 -7.16 0.67 -9.69
N ILE A 70 -6.01 1.29 -10.03
CA ILE A 70 -4.83 1.35 -9.16
C ILE A 70 -5.10 2.27 -7.97
N VAL A 71 -5.68 3.45 -8.20
CA VAL A 71 -6.08 4.42 -7.18
C VAL A 71 -6.97 3.75 -6.13
N ASN A 72 -8.00 3.03 -6.59
CA ASN A 72 -8.94 2.34 -5.70
C ASN A 72 -8.31 1.18 -4.95
N ALA A 73 -7.47 0.37 -5.64
CA ALA A 73 -6.82 -0.78 -5.03
C ALA A 73 -5.81 -0.39 -3.95
N LEU A 74 -5.09 0.72 -4.14
CA LEU A 74 -4.02 1.15 -3.24
C LEU A 74 -4.42 2.26 -2.27
N PHE A 75 -5.65 2.78 -2.36
CA PHE A 75 -6.13 3.91 -1.55
C PHE A 75 -5.22 5.16 -1.66
N LEU A 76 -4.58 5.36 -2.82
CA LEU A 76 -3.70 6.48 -3.10
C LEU A 76 -4.40 7.48 -4.03
N LYS A 77 -3.94 8.73 -4.00
CA LYS A 77 -4.47 9.78 -4.89
C LYS A 77 -3.85 9.65 -6.29
N SER A 78 -4.59 10.07 -7.35
CA SER A 78 -4.11 10.07 -8.74
C SER A 78 -2.80 10.83 -8.91
N ASN A 79 -2.61 11.96 -8.21
CA ASN A 79 -1.36 12.72 -8.28
C ASN A 79 -0.14 11.95 -7.72
N THR A 80 -0.35 10.94 -6.89
CA THR A 80 0.69 10.02 -6.42
C THR A 80 0.92 8.87 -7.41
N ILE A 81 -0.15 8.36 -8.02
CA ILE A 81 -0.10 7.20 -8.93
C ILE A 81 0.48 7.58 -10.29
N ALA A 82 0.09 8.71 -10.88
CA ALA A 82 0.52 9.09 -12.23
C ALA A 82 2.05 9.14 -12.42
N PRO A 83 2.86 9.71 -11.50
CA PRO A 83 4.32 9.65 -11.61
C PRO A 83 4.89 8.23 -11.49
N LEU A 84 4.24 7.34 -10.72
CA LEU A 84 4.68 5.95 -10.56
C LEU A 84 4.46 5.16 -11.85
N ILE A 85 3.29 5.32 -12.47
CA ILE A 85 2.93 4.71 -13.77
C ILE A 85 3.94 5.13 -14.84
N LYS A 86 4.23 6.44 -14.97
CA LYS A 86 5.24 6.96 -15.93
C LYS A 86 6.62 6.37 -15.70
N LYS A 87 7.05 6.20 -14.44
CA LYS A 87 8.33 5.56 -14.10
C LYS A 87 8.36 4.08 -14.50
N LEU A 88 7.26 3.36 -14.29
CA LEU A 88 7.14 1.94 -14.66
C LEU A 88 7.11 1.77 -16.18
N GLU A 89 6.45 2.67 -16.91
CA GLU A 89 6.48 2.71 -18.37
C GLU A 89 7.90 2.97 -18.89
N LYS A 90 8.61 3.98 -18.33
CA LYS A 90 10.01 4.26 -18.68
C LYS A 90 10.93 3.06 -18.43
N LYS A 91 10.62 2.22 -17.43
CA LYS A 91 11.32 0.95 -17.18
C LYS A 91 10.92 -0.16 -18.17
N GLY A 92 9.94 0.08 -19.02
CA GLY A 92 9.42 -0.89 -19.99
C GLY A 92 8.61 -2.03 -19.37
N LEU A 93 8.09 -1.84 -18.16
CA LEU A 93 7.34 -2.89 -17.43
C LEU A 93 5.85 -2.88 -17.78
N ILE A 94 5.34 -1.72 -18.17
CA ILE A 94 3.96 -1.48 -18.61
C ILE A 94 3.98 -0.61 -19.88
N THR A 95 2.86 -0.59 -20.59
CA THR A 95 2.55 0.40 -21.62
C THR A 95 1.34 1.22 -21.21
N ILE A 96 1.30 2.47 -21.63
CA ILE A 96 0.19 3.39 -21.39
C ILE A 96 -0.40 3.78 -22.76
N LYS A 97 -1.71 3.63 -22.89
CA LYS A 97 -2.47 4.02 -24.08
C LYS A 97 -3.67 4.86 -23.68
N GLN A 98 -4.07 5.79 -24.50
CA GLN A 98 -5.38 6.44 -24.32
C GLN A 98 -6.49 5.41 -24.56
N ASP A 99 -7.55 5.48 -23.78
CA ASP A 99 -8.74 4.70 -24.02
C ASP A 99 -9.41 5.18 -25.34
N SER A 100 -9.77 4.26 -26.20
CA SER A 100 -10.40 4.55 -27.49
C SER A 100 -11.82 5.10 -27.33
N ILE A 101 -12.50 4.80 -26.22
CA ILE A 101 -13.88 5.20 -25.95
C ILE A 101 -13.91 6.52 -25.17
N ASP A 102 -13.16 6.61 -24.07
CA ASP A 102 -13.04 7.84 -23.28
C ASP A 102 -11.57 8.27 -23.16
N ARG A 103 -11.18 9.22 -24.02
CA ARG A 103 -9.81 9.76 -24.11
C ARG A 103 -9.28 10.38 -22.82
N ARG A 104 -10.15 10.65 -21.82
CA ARG A 104 -9.75 11.12 -20.48
C ARG A 104 -9.18 10.00 -19.62
N ASN A 105 -9.44 8.76 -19.98
CA ASN A 105 -8.92 7.59 -19.30
C ASN A 105 -7.68 7.06 -20.03
N ILE A 106 -6.77 6.49 -19.25
CA ILE A 106 -5.61 5.75 -19.76
C ILE A 106 -5.77 4.28 -19.45
N ILE A 107 -5.37 3.45 -20.40
CA ILE A 107 -5.29 2.01 -20.27
C ILE A 107 -3.84 1.63 -20.02
N ILE A 108 -3.62 0.86 -19.00
CA ILE A 108 -2.32 0.35 -18.57
C ILE A 108 -2.29 -1.14 -18.86
N GLU A 109 -1.31 -1.59 -19.64
CA GLU A 109 -1.13 -2.99 -19.99
C GLU A 109 0.27 -3.46 -19.60
N ILE A 110 0.36 -4.68 -19.07
CA ILE A 110 1.65 -5.29 -18.72
C ILE A 110 2.42 -5.71 -19.96
N THR A 111 3.72 -5.41 -20.03
CA THR A 111 4.60 -5.85 -21.10
C THR A 111 5.12 -7.27 -20.86
N LYS A 112 5.83 -7.84 -21.87
CA LYS A 112 6.57 -9.09 -21.70
C LYS A 112 7.58 -8.99 -20.55
N LYS A 113 8.39 -7.92 -20.52
CA LYS A 113 9.37 -7.64 -19.44
C LYS A 113 8.69 -7.54 -18.07
N GLY A 114 7.51 -6.91 -17.99
CA GLY A 114 6.74 -6.82 -16.76
C GLY A 114 6.24 -8.18 -16.27
N LYS A 115 5.87 -9.09 -17.19
CA LYS A 115 5.50 -10.47 -16.87
C LYS A 115 6.70 -11.29 -16.37
N GLU A 116 7.84 -11.18 -17.06
CA GLU A 116 9.08 -11.86 -16.66
C GLU A 116 9.57 -11.41 -15.29
N LEU A 117 9.41 -10.11 -14.96
CA LEU A 117 9.75 -9.58 -13.65
C LEU A 117 8.92 -10.22 -12.53
N LYS A 118 7.68 -10.63 -12.79
CA LYS A 118 6.81 -11.30 -11.83
C LYS A 118 7.44 -12.58 -11.25
N GLU A 119 8.12 -13.36 -12.11
CA GLU A 119 8.78 -14.61 -11.71
C GLU A 119 9.91 -14.36 -10.67
N ARG A 120 10.57 -13.22 -10.78
CA ARG A 120 11.58 -12.81 -9.79
C ARG A 120 10.96 -12.18 -8.55
N ALA A 121 9.86 -11.48 -8.72
CA ALA A 121 9.19 -10.77 -7.65
C ALA A 121 8.48 -11.70 -6.65
N VAL A 122 8.13 -12.92 -7.04
CA VAL A 122 7.47 -13.91 -6.17
C VAL A 122 8.36 -14.34 -4.98
N GLU A 123 9.67 -14.27 -5.11
CA GLU A 123 10.63 -14.58 -4.06
C GLU A 123 10.63 -13.54 -2.91
N ILE A 124 10.20 -12.31 -3.21
CA ILE A 124 10.28 -11.19 -2.23
C ILE A 124 9.40 -11.42 -1.01
N PRO A 125 8.09 -11.71 -1.15
CA PRO A 125 7.24 -11.97 0.03
C PRO A 125 7.67 -13.22 0.80
N ILE A 126 8.28 -14.21 0.16
CA ILE A 126 8.81 -15.42 0.80
C ILE A 126 9.96 -15.01 1.72
N LYS A 127 11.02 -14.39 1.17
CA LYS A 127 12.18 -13.91 1.93
C LYS A 127 11.80 -12.92 3.04
N TYR A 128 10.84 -12.05 2.77
CA TYR A 128 10.34 -11.11 3.78
C TYR A 128 9.63 -11.85 4.93
N GLY A 129 8.82 -12.85 4.60
CA GLY A 129 8.04 -13.63 5.56
C GLY A 129 8.92 -14.45 6.52
N GLU A 130 10.09 -14.93 6.08
CA GLU A 130 11.04 -15.70 6.91
C GLU A 130 11.54 -14.92 8.14
N HIS A 131 11.58 -13.59 8.04
CA HIS A 131 12.08 -12.70 9.10
C HIS A 131 10.98 -11.85 9.74
N PHE A 132 9.72 -12.08 9.36
CA PHE A 132 8.61 -11.29 9.87
C PHE A 132 8.28 -11.69 11.33
N PRO A 133 8.21 -10.74 12.28
CA PRO A 133 8.17 -11.03 13.71
C PRO A 133 6.81 -11.54 14.23
N LEU A 134 5.84 -11.77 13.34
CA LEU A 134 4.50 -12.23 13.73
C LEU A 134 4.23 -13.63 13.18
N THR A 135 3.55 -14.44 13.97
CA THR A 135 3.02 -15.74 13.53
C THR A 135 1.90 -15.58 12.49
N SER A 136 1.63 -16.60 11.71
CA SER A 136 0.54 -16.60 10.71
C SER A 136 -0.82 -16.27 11.32
N LYS A 137 -1.07 -16.68 12.58
CA LYS A 137 -2.30 -16.37 13.32
C LYS A 137 -2.39 -14.88 13.65
N GLU A 138 -1.31 -14.28 14.12
CA GLU A 138 -1.24 -12.84 14.44
C GLU A 138 -1.35 -11.98 13.18
N VAL A 139 -0.69 -12.39 12.09
CA VAL A 139 -0.83 -11.72 10.78
C VAL A 139 -2.29 -11.71 10.30
N LYS A 140 -3.01 -12.83 10.44
CA LYS A 140 -4.43 -12.91 10.07
C LYS A 140 -5.27 -11.91 10.88
N VAL A 141 -5.11 -11.90 12.20
CA VAL A 141 -5.84 -10.98 13.10
C VAL A 141 -5.50 -9.52 12.78
N LEU A 142 -4.21 -9.20 12.63
CA LEU A 142 -3.76 -7.85 12.30
C LEU A 142 -4.36 -7.38 10.96
N LYS A 143 -4.33 -8.23 9.93
CA LYS A 143 -4.91 -7.92 8.61
C LYS A 143 -6.40 -7.62 8.70
N GLU A 144 -7.16 -8.37 9.49
CA GLU A 144 -8.59 -8.12 9.71
C GLU A 144 -8.83 -6.76 10.39
N MET A 145 -8.02 -6.41 11.40
CA MET A 145 -8.10 -5.12 12.11
C MET A 145 -7.74 -3.94 11.18
N LEU A 146 -6.65 -4.06 10.41
CA LEU A 146 -6.23 -3.03 9.46
C LEU A 146 -7.29 -2.81 8.36
N ASN A 147 -7.90 -3.87 7.85
CA ASN A 147 -8.98 -3.76 6.86
C ASN A 147 -10.19 -3.00 7.40
N LYS A 148 -10.54 -3.16 8.69
CA LYS A 148 -11.60 -2.35 9.32
C LYS A 148 -11.25 -0.87 9.35
N ILE A 149 -9.98 -0.54 9.60
CA ILE A 149 -9.50 0.85 9.63
C ILE A 149 -9.47 1.45 8.22
N VAL A 150 -8.95 0.71 7.22
CA VAL A 150 -8.89 1.15 5.82
C VAL A 150 -10.29 1.45 5.26
N ASN A 151 -11.29 0.65 5.65
CA ASN A 151 -12.67 0.84 5.22
C ASN A 151 -13.46 1.84 6.08
N TRP A 152 -12.83 2.39 7.11
CA TRP A 152 -13.49 3.37 7.98
C TRP A 152 -13.57 4.74 7.29
N LYS A 153 -14.79 5.20 7.09
CA LYS A 153 -15.08 6.54 6.55
C LYS A 153 -15.57 7.43 7.69
N ILE A 154 -14.91 8.55 7.88
CA ILE A 154 -15.40 9.58 8.81
C ILE A 154 -16.48 10.37 8.08
N SER A 155 -17.76 10.07 8.37
CA SER A 155 -18.89 10.74 7.75
C SER A 155 -19.25 12.10 8.37
N ASN A 156 -18.63 12.49 9.48
CA ASN A 156 -19.10 13.59 10.33
C ASN A 156 -18.02 14.54 10.88
N TYR A 157 -16.93 14.81 10.15
CA TYR A 157 -16.18 16.04 10.40
C TYR A 157 -16.85 17.17 9.61
N LYS A 158 -17.80 17.87 10.26
CA LYS A 158 -18.20 19.21 9.87
C LYS A 158 -17.22 20.21 10.43
#